data_499663a5f9d050502d027ea35cfb8be9
#
_entry.id   499663a5f9d050502d027ea35cfb8be9
#
_cell.length_a   1.000
_cell.length_b   1.000
_cell.length_c   1.000
_cell.angle_alpha   90.00
_cell.angle_beta   90.00
_cell.angle_gamma   90.00
#
_symmetry.space_group_name_H-M   'P 1'
#
loop_
_entity.id
_entity.type
_entity.pdbx_description
1 polymer ?
#
loop_
_entity_poly.entity_id
_entity_poly.type
_entity_poly.pdbx_seq_one_letter_code
_entity_poly.pdbx_strand_id
1 'polypeptide(L)'
;SLIFKQAKAKAIFEYLAEIGNYGFVWVKNNPNKESDVDNQRLISMNLNEVTYKKAFNSLLLASGLQAKLHNDILYVGPNVRNTVFTTRSTDVYQLNQISASAAADYLANLGASVTKTFTITTSVTSGASQSQAVQGASTSATTTDQSETSVKVYGATIGPLVGLIATTDERLQTVTMVGEKYLIDLANGFLNKLDIKQ
;
A
#
# COMPACT_ATOMS: atom_id res chain seq x y z
N SER A 1 -17.33 -32.19 -15.00
CA SER A 1 -16.18 -31.58 -15.69
C SER A 1 -16.59 -30.25 -16.30
N LEU A 2 -15.74 -29.23 -16.19
CA LEU A 2 -15.91 -27.91 -16.81
C LEU A 2 -14.79 -27.72 -17.84
N ILE A 3 -15.15 -27.51 -19.09
CA ILE A 3 -14.20 -27.32 -20.18
C ILE A 3 -14.48 -25.96 -20.82
N PHE A 4 -13.49 -25.08 -20.79
CA PHE A 4 -13.51 -23.80 -21.49
C PHE A 4 -12.46 -23.82 -22.59
N LYS A 5 -12.82 -23.43 -23.80
CA LYS A 5 -11.91 -23.30 -24.93
C LYS A 5 -11.95 -21.86 -25.41
N GLN A 6 -10.84 -21.15 -25.33
CA GLN A 6 -10.70 -19.75 -25.77
C GLN A 6 -11.85 -18.84 -25.26
N ALA A 7 -12.26 -19.01 -24.01
CA ALA A 7 -13.31 -18.20 -23.43
C ALA A 7 -12.71 -16.94 -22.78
N LYS A 8 -13.44 -15.84 -22.80
CA LYS A 8 -13.04 -14.59 -22.15
C LYS A 8 -12.99 -14.79 -20.64
N ALA A 9 -11.92 -14.34 -20.01
CA ALA A 9 -11.72 -14.46 -18.55
C ALA A 9 -12.94 -13.96 -17.78
N LYS A 10 -13.48 -12.78 -18.13
CA LYS A 10 -14.68 -12.22 -17.50
C LYS A 10 -15.87 -13.17 -17.52
N ALA A 11 -16.16 -13.77 -18.67
CA ALA A 11 -17.30 -14.68 -18.82
C ALA A 11 -17.15 -15.95 -17.96
N ILE A 12 -15.92 -16.45 -17.81
CA ILE A 12 -15.65 -17.62 -16.96
C ILE A 12 -15.83 -17.27 -15.49
N PHE A 13 -15.36 -16.08 -15.04
CA PHE A 13 -15.56 -15.62 -13.66
C PHE A 13 -17.02 -15.39 -13.33
N GLU A 14 -17.78 -14.78 -14.26
CA GLU A 14 -19.22 -14.56 -14.12
C GLU A 14 -19.97 -15.88 -13.97
N TYR A 15 -19.66 -16.86 -14.81
CA TYR A 15 -20.22 -18.20 -14.72
C TYR A 15 -19.88 -18.92 -13.40
N LEU A 16 -18.63 -18.80 -12.94
CA LEU A 16 -18.25 -19.39 -11.66
C LEU A 16 -18.91 -18.66 -10.48
N ALA A 17 -19.10 -17.34 -10.54
CA ALA A 17 -19.83 -16.61 -9.52
C ALA A 17 -21.29 -17.08 -9.43
N GLU A 18 -21.94 -17.28 -10.57
CA GLU A 18 -23.30 -17.82 -10.65
C GLU A 18 -23.41 -19.22 -10.02
N ILE A 19 -22.50 -20.13 -10.37
CA ILE A 19 -22.46 -21.48 -9.74
C ILE A 19 -22.24 -21.40 -8.23
N GLY A 20 -21.42 -20.45 -7.77
CA GLY A 20 -21.14 -20.23 -6.36
C GLY A 20 -22.26 -19.48 -5.61
N ASN A 21 -23.28 -19.04 -6.32
CA ASN A 21 -24.35 -18.19 -5.80
C ASN A 21 -23.84 -16.84 -5.23
N TYR A 22 -22.84 -16.25 -5.90
CA TYR A 22 -22.28 -14.96 -5.56
C TYR A 22 -22.68 -13.91 -6.59
N GLY A 23 -22.87 -12.66 -6.15
CA GLY A 23 -22.91 -11.50 -7.04
C GLY A 23 -21.56 -11.32 -7.75
N PHE A 24 -21.56 -10.71 -8.93
CA PHE A 24 -20.32 -10.49 -9.70
C PHE A 24 -20.13 -9.04 -10.09
N VAL A 25 -18.94 -8.50 -9.83
CA VAL A 25 -18.52 -7.15 -10.24
C VAL A 25 -17.15 -7.20 -10.89
N TRP A 26 -17.08 -6.66 -12.10
CA TRP A 26 -15.82 -6.49 -12.82
C TRP A 26 -15.23 -5.11 -12.52
N VAL A 27 -14.04 -5.08 -11.91
CA VAL A 27 -13.35 -3.84 -11.55
C VAL A 27 -12.32 -3.49 -12.62
N LYS A 28 -12.51 -2.31 -13.24
CA LYS A 28 -11.57 -1.76 -14.24
C LYS A 28 -10.44 -1.00 -13.57
N ASN A 29 -9.25 -1.09 -14.13
CA ASN A 29 -8.07 -0.39 -13.60
C ASN A 29 -8.06 1.11 -13.96
N ASN A 30 -8.66 1.47 -15.10
CA ASN A 30 -8.72 2.85 -15.57
C ASN A 30 -10.05 3.11 -16.30
N PRO A 31 -10.94 3.95 -15.74
CA PRO A 31 -12.24 4.23 -16.35
C PRO A 31 -12.13 4.94 -17.72
N ASN A 32 -10.99 5.59 -18.02
CA ASN A 32 -10.78 6.39 -19.21
C ASN A 32 -10.08 5.65 -20.37
N LYS A 33 -9.68 4.39 -20.18
CA LYS A 33 -9.14 3.55 -21.26
C LYS A 33 -10.23 2.62 -21.78
N GLU A 34 -10.71 2.88 -22.99
CA GLU A 34 -11.68 2.05 -23.71
C GLU A 34 -11.14 0.65 -24.11
N SER A 35 -9.82 0.47 -24.13
CA SER A 35 -9.21 -0.81 -24.42
C SER A 35 -9.03 -1.63 -23.14
N ASP A 36 -10.06 -2.36 -22.76
CA ASP A 36 -10.03 -3.39 -21.71
C ASP A 36 -9.24 -4.61 -22.22
N VAL A 37 -7.92 -4.51 -22.24
CA VAL A 37 -7.03 -5.64 -22.60
C VAL A 37 -7.28 -6.82 -21.64
N ASP A 38 -7.66 -6.54 -20.40
CA ASP A 38 -7.94 -7.56 -19.39
C ASP A 38 -9.27 -8.30 -19.63
N ASN A 39 -10.24 -7.65 -20.29
CA ASN A 39 -11.51 -8.28 -20.65
C ASN A 39 -11.38 -9.22 -21.86
N GLN A 40 -10.32 -9.08 -22.64
CA GLN A 40 -10.08 -9.86 -23.88
C GLN A 40 -9.17 -11.07 -23.66
N ARG A 41 -8.65 -11.30 -22.45
CA ARG A 41 -7.83 -12.48 -22.17
C ARG A 41 -8.63 -13.75 -22.42
N LEU A 42 -8.18 -14.51 -23.40
CA LEU A 42 -8.75 -15.82 -23.74
C LEU A 42 -8.08 -16.89 -22.91
N ILE A 43 -8.88 -17.68 -22.22
CA ILE A 43 -8.41 -18.79 -21.37
C ILE A 43 -8.97 -20.09 -21.89
N SER A 44 -8.10 -21.09 -21.99
CA SER A 44 -8.48 -22.47 -22.23
C SER A 44 -8.19 -23.29 -20.98
N MET A 45 -9.20 -23.90 -20.40
CA MET A 45 -9.10 -24.63 -19.14
C MET A 45 -9.99 -25.86 -19.16
N ASN A 46 -9.45 -26.97 -18.69
CA ASN A 46 -10.18 -28.21 -18.48
C ASN A 46 -10.11 -28.59 -17.00
N LEU A 47 -11.25 -28.61 -16.34
CA LEU A 47 -11.39 -28.89 -14.92
C LEU A 47 -12.22 -30.13 -14.72
N ASN A 48 -11.56 -31.24 -14.42
CA ASN A 48 -12.20 -32.51 -14.10
C ASN A 48 -12.11 -32.77 -12.59
N GLU A 49 -13.23 -33.04 -11.94
CA GLU A 49 -13.33 -33.41 -10.52
C GLU A 49 -12.62 -32.46 -9.54
N VAL A 50 -12.66 -31.16 -9.84
CA VAL A 50 -12.00 -30.12 -9.04
C VAL A 50 -13.03 -29.43 -8.17
N THR A 51 -12.68 -29.17 -6.91
CA THR A 51 -13.53 -28.38 -6.03
C THR A 51 -13.63 -26.94 -6.53
N TYR A 52 -14.75 -26.27 -6.24
CA TYR A 52 -15.00 -24.88 -6.62
C TYR A 52 -13.82 -23.95 -6.29
N LYS A 53 -13.30 -24.06 -5.05
CA LYS A 53 -12.15 -23.25 -4.59
C LYS A 53 -10.90 -23.47 -5.44
N LYS A 54 -10.60 -24.72 -5.81
CA LYS A 54 -9.44 -25.05 -6.66
C LYS A 54 -9.64 -24.54 -8.09
N ALA A 55 -10.84 -24.71 -8.63
CA ALA A 55 -11.20 -24.20 -9.95
C ALA A 55 -11.03 -22.68 -10.03
N PHE A 56 -11.56 -21.98 -9.06
CA PHE A 56 -11.49 -20.53 -8.94
C PHE A 56 -10.03 -20.01 -8.81
N ASN A 57 -9.24 -20.64 -7.95
CA ASN A 57 -7.83 -20.27 -7.78
C ASN A 57 -7.00 -20.53 -9.05
N SER A 58 -7.28 -21.64 -9.76
CA SER A 58 -6.62 -21.94 -11.04
C SER A 58 -6.95 -20.89 -12.10
N LEU A 59 -8.20 -20.43 -12.12
CA LEU A 59 -8.63 -19.37 -13.03
C LEU A 59 -7.94 -18.01 -12.71
N LEU A 60 -7.84 -17.67 -11.43
CA LEU A 60 -7.11 -16.47 -11.00
C LEU A 60 -5.64 -16.53 -11.44
N LEU A 61 -4.99 -17.68 -11.25
CA LEU A 61 -3.60 -17.87 -11.65
C LEU A 61 -3.44 -17.77 -13.17
N ALA A 62 -4.32 -18.41 -13.94
CA ALA A 62 -4.28 -18.40 -15.40
C ALA A 62 -4.58 -17.01 -16.00
N SER A 63 -5.47 -16.26 -15.39
CA SER A 63 -5.85 -14.92 -15.84
C SER A 63 -4.88 -13.82 -15.40
N GLY A 64 -4.10 -14.03 -14.33
CA GLY A 64 -3.29 -12.99 -13.71
C GLY A 64 -4.12 -11.90 -13.04
N LEU A 65 -5.41 -12.16 -12.80
CA LEU A 65 -6.32 -11.24 -12.15
C LEU A 65 -6.37 -11.49 -10.64
N GLN A 66 -6.92 -10.53 -9.93
CA GLN A 66 -7.17 -10.60 -8.49
C GLN A 66 -8.66 -10.66 -8.23
N ALA A 67 -9.05 -11.32 -7.15
CA ALA A 67 -10.44 -11.35 -6.71
C ALA A 67 -10.52 -11.09 -5.20
N LYS A 68 -11.62 -10.46 -4.80
CA LYS A 68 -12.00 -10.25 -3.40
C LYS A 68 -13.50 -10.53 -3.25
N LEU A 69 -13.85 -11.37 -2.29
CA LEU A 69 -15.23 -11.62 -1.93
C LEU A 69 -15.61 -10.67 -0.78
N HIS A 70 -16.68 -9.91 -0.96
CA HIS A 70 -17.20 -8.99 0.05
C HIS A 70 -18.73 -8.97 -0.03
N ASN A 71 -19.41 -9.25 1.09
CA ASN A 71 -20.87 -9.31 1.20
C ASN A 71 -21.54 -10.16 0.10
N ASP A 72 -21.04 -11.38 -0.12
CA ASP A 72 -21.50 -12.33 -1.15
C ASP A 72 -21.40 -11.81 -2.60
N ILE A 73 -20.62 -10.75 -2.80
CA ILE A 73 -20.29 -10.20 -4.11
C ILE A 73 -18.80 -10.46 -4.40
N LEU A 74 -18.56 -11.05 -5.56
CA LEU A 74 -17.23 -11.34 -6.07
C LEU A 74 -16.75 -10.18 -6.94
N TYR A 75 -15.74 -9.47 -6.46
CA TYR A 75 -15.05 -8.41 -7.21
C TYR A 75 -13.83 -9.01 -7.89
N VAL A 76 -13.74 -8.88 -9.21
CA VAL A 76 -12.61 -9.39 -10.00
C VAL A 76 -12.03 -8.29 -10.87
N GLY A 77 -10.71 -8.18 -10.89
CA GLY A 77 -10.00 -7.20 -11.70
C GLY A 77 -8.49 -7.26 -11.52
N PRO A 78 -7.72 -6.45 -12.24
CA PRO A 78 -6.25 -6.48 -12.20
C PRO A 78 -5.66 -5.99 -10.88
N ASN A 79 -6.39 -5.18 -10.10
CA ASN A 79 -5.88 -4.56 -8.86
C ASN A 79 -6.92 -4.47 -7.73
N VAL A 80 -7.73 -5.51 -7.58
CA VAL A 80 -8.84 -5.54 -6.63
C VAL A 80 -8.38 -5.57 -5.17
N ARG A 81 -7.21 -6.14 -4.88
CA ARG A 81 -6.69 -6.22 -3.50
C ARG A 81 -6.46 -4.86 -2.86
N ASN A 82 -6.12 -3.86 -3.67
CA ASN A 82 -5.86 -2.50 -3.21
C ASN A 82 -7.14 -1.64 -3.14
N THR A 83 -8.28 -2.19 -3.56
CA THR A 83 -9.56 -1.49 -3.50
C THR A 83 -10.19 -1.67 -2.12
N VAL A 84 -10.51 -0.57 -1.47
CA VAL A 84 -11.17 -0.56 -0.16
C VAL A 84 -12.68 -0.67 -0.38
N PHE A 85 -13.29 -1.76 0.09
CA PHE A 85 -14.73 -2.03 -0.04
C PHE A 85 -15.52 -1.72 1.23
N THR A 86 -14.81 -1.54 2.36
CA THR A 86 -15.42 -1.27 3.66
C THR A 86 -15.18 0.17 4.09
N THR A 87 -15.99 0.63 5.05
CA THR A 87 -15.76 1.91 5.72
C THR A 87 -14.37 1.92 6.33
N ARG A 88 -13.59 2.96 6.05
CA ARG A 88 -12.28 3.13 6.66
C ARG A 88 -12.46 3.46 8.13
N SER A 89 -11.73 2.74 8.95
CA SER A 89 -11.57 3.04 10.38
C SER A 89 -10.27 3.79 10.59
N THR A 90 -10.20 4.54 11.66
CA THR A 90 -8.99 5.24 12.11
C THR A 90 -8.66 4.79 13.51
N ASP A 91 -7.41 4.52 13.77
CA ASP A 91 -6.89 4.18 15.10
C ASP A 91 -5.55 4.88 15.33
N VAL A 92 -5.26 5.20 16.58
CA VAL A 92 -4.02 5.85 16.99
C VAL A 92 -3.30 4.98 18.00
N TYR A 93 -2.12 4.50 17.63
CA TYR A 93 -1.28 3.70 18.50
C TYR A 93 -0.24 4.58 19.20
N GLN A 94 -0.21 4.52 20.53
CA GLN A 94 0.80 5.20 21.35
C GLN A 94 2.02 4.30 21.49
N LEU A 95 3.18 4.79 21.06
CA LEU A 95 4.46 4.09 21.18
C LEU A 95 5.13 4.38 22.53
N ASN A 96 5.78 3.37 23.10
CA ASN A 96 6.42 3.44 24.40
C ASN A 96 7.93 3.22 24.34
N GLN A 97 8.38 2.25 23.55
CA GLN A 97 9.78 1.80 23.52
C GLN A 97 10.50 2.13 22.23
N ILE A 98 9.78 2.18 21.12
CA ILE A 98 10.33 2.45 19.79
C ILE A 98 9.98 3.86 19.34
N SER A 99 10.82 4.44 18.48
CA SER A 99 10.53 5.72 17.88
C SER A 99 9.44 5.61 16.82
N ALA A 100 8.67 6.69 16.65
CA ALA A 100 7.64 6.76 15.61
C ALA A 100 8.22 6.54 14.20
N SER A 101 9.46 6.99 13.96
CA SER A 101 10.17 6.74 12.71
C SER A 101 10.46 5.26 12.47
N ALA A 102 10.93 4.52 13.50
CA ALA A 102 11.19 3.08 13.35
C ALA A 102 9.90 2.28 13.15
N ALA A 103 8.82 2.66 13.85
CA ALA A 103 7.50 2.06 13.64
C ALA A 103 6.98 2.30 12.21
N ALA A 104 7.16 3.53 11.70
CA ALA A 104 6.82 3.89 10.33
C ALA A 104 7.52 3.02 9.30
N ASP A 105 8.84 2.90 9.40
CA ASP A 105 9.66 2.12 8.49
C ASP A 105 9.30 0.62 8.54
N TYR A 106 9.00 0.12 9.73
CA TYR A 106 8.54 -1.26 9.90
C TYR A 106 7.19 -1.52 9.21
N LEU A 107 6.20 -0.65 9.42
CA LEU A 107 4.90 -0.77 8.76
C LEU A 107 5.01 -0.62 7.24
N ALA A 108 5.87 0.29 6.77
CA ALA A 108 6.14 0.46 5.35
C ALA A 108 6.73 -0.80 4.69
N ASN A 109 7.66 -1.47 5.38
CA ASN A 109 8.24 -2.73 4.90
C ASN A 109 7.20 -3.87 4.85
N LEU A 110 6.15 -3.81 5.66
CA LEU A 110 5.02 -4.74 5.63
C LEU A 110 3.94 -4.38 4.59
N GLY A 111 4.13 -3.31 3.82
CA GLY A 111 3.24 -2.90 2.73
C GLY A 111 2.26 -1.80 3.07
N ALA A 112 2.33 -1.19 4.26
CA ALA A 112 1.55 0.00 4.56
C ALA A 112 2.08 1.20 3.77
N SER A 113 1.17 2.07 3.34
CA SER A 113 1.51 3.37 2.74
C SER A 113 1.77 4.38 3.86
N VAL A 114 3.03 4.70 4.10
CA VAL A 114 3.43 5.56 5.22
C VAL A 114 3.74 6.96 4.72
N THR A 115 3.14 7.96 5.38
CA THR A 115 3.45 9.38 5.15
C THR A 115 4.39 9.87 6.23
N LYS A 116 5.55 10.36 5.81
CA LYS A 116 6.57 10.92 6.70
C LYS A 116 6.97 12.31 6.24
N THR A 117 7.09 13.21 7.19
CA THR A 117 7.60 14.58 6.98
C THR A 117 9.09 14.60 7.24
N PHE A 118 9.86 15.04 6.25
CA PHE A 118 11.30 15.23 6.36
C PHE A 118 11.61 16.72 6.38
N THR A 119 12.34 17.16 7.37
CA THR A 119 12.89 18.52 7.42
C THR A 119 14.39 18.42 7.17
N ILE A 120 14.84 18.94 6.05
CA ILE A 120 16.26 19.02 5.70
C ILE A 120 16.72 20.43 6.01
N THR A 121 17.62 20.57 6.98
CA THR A 121 18.27 21.85 7.28
C THR A 121 19.63 21.85 6.61
N THR A 122 19.82 22.72 5.63
CA THR A 122 21.10 22.94 4.97
C THR A 122 21.70 24.22 5.51
N SER A 123 22.82 24.10 6.23
CA SER A 123 23.59 25.24 6.69
C SER A 123 24.61 25.66 5.63
N VAL A 124 24.39 26.78 5.00
CA VAL A 124 25.34 27.35 4.04
C VAL A 124 26.20 28.40 4.78
N THR A 125 27.46 28.06 4.97
CA THR A 125 28.46 29.00 5.49
C THR A 125 29.13 29.71 4.32
N SER A 126 28.79 30.97 4.11
CA SER A 126 29.48 31.81 3.12
C SER A 126 30.77 32.34 3.74
N GLY A 127 31.87 31.64 3.47
CA GLY A 127 33.19 32.18 3.75
C GLY A 127 33.58 33.18 2.69
N ALA A 128 33.89 34.41 3.06
CA ALA A 128 34.49 35.39 2.15
C ALA A 128 35.89 34.86 1.72
N SER A 129 36.09 34.64 0.42
CA SER A 129 37.41 34.37 -0.14
C SER A 129 38.36 35.51 0.16
N GLN A 130 39.38 35.24 0.92
CA GLN A 130 40.44 36.21 1.16
C GLN A 130 41.27 36.39 -0.13
N SER A 131 41.14 37.54 -0.75
CA SER A 131 42.20 38.13 -1.52
C SER A 131 42.74 39.33 -0.76
N GLN A 132 43.98 39.18 -0.25
CA GLN A 132 44.87 40.17 0.32
C GLN A 132 44.62 40.62 1.78
N ALA A 133 45.70 40.41 2.50
CA ALA A 133 45.88 40.79 3.89
C ALA A 133 45.70 42.31 4.13
N VAL A 134 44.71 42.65 4.94
CA VAL A 134 44.72 43.88 5.72
C VAL A 134 44.52 43.47 7.18
N GLN A 135 45.52 43.77 8.01
CA GLN A 135 45.53 43.51 9.44
C GLN A 135 44.35 44.27 10.09
N GLY A 136 43.40 43.54 10.69
CA GLY A 136 42.39 44.10 11.56
C GLY A 136 40.93 43.96 11.20
N ALA A 137 40.57 43.15 10.19
CA ALA A 137 39.15 42.90 9.87
C ALA A 137 38.69 41.57 10.49
N SER A 138 37.77 41.63 11.43
CA SER A 138 37.02 40.50 11.92
C SER A 138 36.16 39.92 10.77
N THR A 139 36.51 38.77 10.26
CA THR A 139 35.69 38.04 9.29
C THR A 139 34.48 37.47 10.00
N SER A 140 33.34 38.10 9.83
CA SER A 140 32.04 37.52 10.25
C SER A 140 31.63 36.50 9.22
N ALA A 141 31.76 35.24 9.55
CA ALA A 141 31.12 34.15 8.78
C ALA A 141 29.62 34.21 9.06
N THR A 142 28.82 34.48 8.03
CA THR A 142 27.37 34.42 8.14
C THR A 142 26.92 33.02 7.78
N THR A 143 26.45 32.30 8.74
CA THR A 143 25.78 30.97 8.52
C THR A 143 24.31 31.22 8.32
N THR A 144 23.80 30.88 7.17
CA THR A 144 22.36 30.90 6.88
C THR A 144 21.83 29.50 6.89
N ASP A 145 20.95 29.19 7.83
CA ASP A 145 20.27 27.93 7.88
C ASP A 145 19.02 27.99 7.00
N GLN A 146 19.00 27.16 5.96
CA GLN A 146 17.84 26.98 5.09
C GLN A 146 17.17 25.67 5.43
N SER A 147 15.94 25.73 5.92
CA SER A 147 15.14 24.56 6.27
C SER A 147 14.10 24.33 5.19
N GLU A 148 14.15 23.15 4.56
CA GLU A 148 13.14 22.70 3.60
C GLU A 148 12.39 21.51 4.19
N THR A 149 11.06 21.62 4.23
CA THR A 149 10.19 20.56 4.70
C THR A 149 9.52 19.87 3.52
N SER A 150 9.75 18.59 3.36
CA SER A 150 9.11 17.77 2.33
C SER A 150 8.33 16.61 2.94
N VAL A 151 7.18 16.31 2.34
CA VAL A 151 6.35 15.15 2.72
C VAL A 151 6.56 14.06 1.69
N LYS A 152 6.95 12.88 2.14
CA LYS A 152 7.09 11.69 1.28
C LYS A 152 6.16 10.60 1.73
N VAL A 153 5.56 9.93 0.74
CA VAL A 153 4.78 8.71 0.94
C VAL A 153 5.60 7.54 0.42
N TYR A 154 5.79 6.51 1.23
CA TYR A 154 6.56 5.33 0.89
C TYR A 154 5.95 4.07 1.50
N GLY A 155 6.32 2.92 0.98
CA GLY A 155 5.89 1.60 1.45
C GLY A 155 6.13 0.54 0.40
N ALA A 156 6.26 -0.71 0.83
CA ALA A 156 6.39 -1.85 -0.06
C ALA A 156 5.07 -2.08 -0.82
N THR A 157 5.18 -2.46 -2.08
CA THR A 157 3.99 -2.76 -2.92
C THR A 157 3.37 -4.13 -2.62
N ILE A 158 4.09 -4.96 -1.87
CA ILE A 158 3.68 -6.32 -1.50
C ILE A 158 3.84 -6.47 0.02
N GLY A 159 2.84 -7.03 0.67
CA GLY A 159 2.90 -7.29 2.11
C GLY A 159 1.52 -7.48 2.74
N PRO A 160 1.48 -7.88 4.02
CA PRO A 160 0.22 -8.13 4.74
C PRO A 160 -0.59 -6.86 5.02
N LEU A 161 0.06 -5.67 5.02
CA LEU A 161 -0.56 -4.38 5.33
C LEU A 161 -0.86 -3.53 4.09
N VAL A 162 -0.85 -4.12 2.91
CA VAL A 162 -1.23 -3.40 1.67
C VAL A 162 -2.67 -2.89 1.78
N GLY A 163 -2.86 -1.58 1.55
CA GLY A 163 -4.14 -0.89 1.71
C GLY A 163 -4.29 -0.13 3.04
N LEU A 164 -3.36 -0.31 3.99
CA LEU A 164 -3.27 0.50 5.20
C LEU A 164 -2.49 1.79 4.92
N ILE A 165 -3.01 2.90 5.43
CA ILE A 165 -2.31 4.19 5.44
C ILE A 165 -1.86 4.47 6.87
N ALA A 166 -0.61 4.84 7.07
CA ALA A 166 -0.09 5.21 8.37
C ALA A 166 0.61 6.57 8.32
N THR A 167 0.42 7.37 9.35
CA THR A 167 1.07 8.66 9.54
C THR A 167 1.67 8.69 10.95
N THR A 168 2.90 9.15 11.07
CA THR A 168 3.60 9.20 12.36
C THR A 168 3.78 10.63 12.85
N ASP A 169 3.63 10.81 14.16
CA ASP A 169 4.00 12.05 14.87
C ASP A 169 5.14 11.72 15.84
N GLU A 170 6.33 12.23 15.53
CA GLU A 170 7.53 11.99 16.34
C GLU A 170 7.48 12.72 17.69
N ARG A 171 6.80 13.84 17.76
CA ARG A 171 6.67 14.64 18.99
C ARG A 171 5.75 13.95 19.99
N LEU A 172 4.67 13.35 19.52
CA LEU A 172 3.71 12.63 20.35
C LEU A 172 4.03 11.16 20.49
N GLN A 173 5.01 10.65 19.73
CA GLN A 173 5.34 9.22 19.64
C GLN A 173 4.11 8.38 19.33
N THR A 174 3.35 8.80 18.31
CA THR A 174 2.13 8.12 17.88
C THR A 174 2.18 7.71 16.43
N VAL A 175 1.45 6.63 16.12
CA VAL A 175 1.16 6.19 14.75
C VAL A 175 -0.34 6.22 14.55
N THR A 176 -0.80 7.07 13.64
CA THR A 176 -2.19 7.11 13.20
C THR A 176 -2.37 6.20 12.00
N MET A 177 -3.26 5.24 12.10
CA MET A 177 -3.54 4.25 11.05
C MET A 177 -4.95 4.45 10.51
N VAL A 178 -5.09 4.40 9.19
CA VAL A 178 -6.37 4.53 8.48
C VAL A 178 -6.49 3.40 7.47
N GLY A 179 -7.53 2.61 7.57
CA GLY A 179 -7.74 1.48 6.67
C GLY A 179 -8.94 0.62 7.03
N GLU A 180 -9.01 -0.56 6.46
CA GLU A 180 -9.98 -1.57 6.87
C GLU A 180 -9.66 -2.04 8.30
N LYS A 181 -10.69 -2.28 9.10
CA LYS A 181 -10.53 -2.63 10.51
C LYS A 181 -9.55 -3.80 10.73
N TYR A 182 -9.65 -4.85 9.90
CA TYR A 182 -8.77 -6.01 10.05
C TYR A 182 -7.28 -5.68 9.81
N LEU A 183 -6.97 -4.72 8.89
CA LEU A 183 -5.60 -4.26 8.67
C LEU A 183 -5.06 -3.46 9.86
N ILE A 184 -5.92 -2.66 10.48
CA ILE A 184 -5.60 -1.91 11.69
C ILE A 184 -5.33 -2.87 12.85
N ASP A 185 -6.19 -3.86 13.05
CA ASP A 185 -6.01 -4.88 14.11
C ASP A 185 -4.74 -5.69 13.89
N LEU A 186 -4.40 -6.02 12.63
CA LEU A 186 -3.16 -6.70 12.28
C LEU A 186 -1.93 -5.81 12.54
N ALA A 187 -1.99 -4.54 12.14
CA ALA A 187 -0.91 -3.58 12.38
C ALA A 187 -0.68 -3.33 13.86
N ASN A 188 -1.75 -3.20 14.64
CA ASN A 188 -1.68 -3.10 16.11
C ASN A 188 -0.99 -4.33 16.72
N GLY A 189 -1.30 -5.53 16.21
CA GLY A 189 -0.63 -6.76 16.65
C GLY A 189 0.87 -6.77 16.34
N PHE A 190 1.29 -6.23 15.20
CA PHE A 190 2.71 -6.09 14.86
C PHE A 190 3.40 -5.02 15.71
N LEU A 191 2.79 -3.84 15.87
CA LEU A 191 3.33 -2.76 16.69
C LEU A 191 3.46 -3.19 18.14
N ASN A 192 2.47 -3.88 18.67
CA ASN A 192 2.49 -4.37 20.05
C ASN A 192 3.66 -5.33 20.31
N LYS A 193 3.97 -6.22 19.36
CA LYS A 193 5.13 -7.11 19.43
C LYS A 193 6.47 -6.38 19.34
N LEU A 194 6.51 -5.30 18.56
CA LEU A 194 7.72 -4.50 18.36
C LEU A 194 7.98 -3.56 19.57
N ASP A 195 6.93 -3.06 20.19
CA ASP A 195 6.96 -2.06 21.26
C ASP A 195 6.95 -2.70 22.69
N ILE A 196 7.14 -4.02 22.79
CA ILE A 196 7.26 -4.71 24.06
C ILE A 196 8.67 -4.49 24.64
N LYS A 197 8.73 -4.13 25.91
CA LYS A 197 9.97 -4.08 26.69
C LYS A 197 10.54 -5.51 26.81
N GLN A 198 11.74 -5.72 26.26
CA GLN A 198 12.52 -6.93 26.50
C GLN A 198 13.07 -6.97 27.93
#